data_f3ad95939aa08d4be5a47d0997cea8c1
#
_entry.id   f3ad95939aa08d4be5a47d0997cea8c1
#
_cell.length_a   1.000
_cell.length_b   1.000
_cell.length_c   1.000
_cell.angle_alpha   90.00
_cell.angle_beta   90.00
_cell.angle_gamma   90.00
#
_symmetry.space_group_name_H-M   'P 1'
#
loop_
_entity.id
_entity.type
_entity.pdbx_description
1 polymer ?
#
loop_
_entity_poly.entity_id
_entity_poly.type
_entity_poly.pdbx_seq_one_letter_code
_entity_poly.pdbx_strand_id
1 'polypeptide(L)'
;MKSLQDITMDDGSTQYVELFNTKNNEWCKNEFQITHQVTMIGKYENRYDVTLLINGLPLVQIELKRRGIDFKEAFNQVIRYKKHSLNDLFRYVQIFIISNGIDTKYFANSDKEMDFQYTFYWTDKNNNRIDNLYDFALDFLPKCHISKMISRYMVVDDTQKNLMVMRPYQYYAVEELMKRAYETNNNAYVWHTTGSGKTLTSFKLSQLLSTNREVAQVFFLVDRKDLDSQTIEEFNRFQKDTVDMTDSTDTLIAQMKDSSKKIILTTIQKMSNACKNDKYQDVIDRFEGKKVVFIIDECHRSQFGEMHKMIKKKFPRAQYFGFTGTPRFAENASQDGRTTADIFEKLVHHYLIKNAIADGNVLGFNVDYVRTISSTVDIEDDEEVEAIDTEEVLMDDQRISNIVDYVLKIHNSKTNNRRYNAIFTVRSIPMLIKYYDEFKKRNTDLKIAGIFTFGANEDGELETEHSRDSLERMIKDYNQMFDKNYSTNTFSAYFTDVSKKVKNTELDILLVVNMFLTGFDAKRLNTLYVDKRLKHHDLIQAFSRTNRIETANKPYGNIVCFQTNKKAVDDAVKLFSL
;
A
#
# COMPACT_ATOMS: atom_id res chain seq x y z
N MET A 1 -13.85 19.60 5.18
CA MET A 1 -14.63 20.78 5.66
C MET A 1 -13.62 21.88 5.98
N LYS A 2 -13.76 23.08 5.39
CA LYS A 2 -12.98 24.23 5.89
C LYS A 2 -13.55 24.57 7.26
N SER A 3 -12.73 24.61 8.28
CA SER A 3 -13.18 24.95 9.64
C SER A 3 -13.60 26.41 9.78
N LEU A 4 -13.09 27.26 8.91
CA LEU A 4 -13.38 28.68 8.86
C LEU A 4 -14.22 28.98 7.61
N GLN A 5 -15.33 29.68 7.77
CA GLN A 5 -16.21 30.13 6.69
C GLN A 5 -16.32 31.66 6.73
N ASP A 6 -16.30 32.24 5.56
CA ASP A 6 -16.51 33.67 5.35
C ASP A 6 -18.03 33.94 5.23
N ILE A 7 -18.54 34.79 6.09
CA ILE A 7 -19.96 35.20 6.04
C ILE A 7 -19.99 36.71 5.73
N THR A 8 -20.62 37.07 4.63
CA THR A 8 -20.88 38.47 4.32
C THR A 8 -22.16 38.92 5.06
N MET A 9 -22.02 39.89 5.93
CA MET A 9 -23.10 40.44 6.70
C MET A 9 -23.94 41.42 5.84
N ASP A 10 -25.15 41.77 6.28
CA ASP A 10 -26.03 42.68 5.56
C ASP A 10 -25.43 44.10 5.38
N ASP A 11 -24.50 44.50 6.23
CA ASP A 11 -23.76 45.75 6.14
C ASP A 11 -22.55 45.69 5.17
N GLY A 12 -22.36 44.56 4.48
CA GLY A 12 -21.25 44.33 3.55
C GLY A 12 -19.92 43.95 4.23
N SER A 13 -19.87 43.88 5.55
CA SER A 13 -18.67 43.40 6.26
C SER A 13 -18.53 41.88 6.14
N THR A 14 -17.27 41.39 6.17
CA THR A 14 -17.01 39.96 6.18
C THR A 14 -16.63 39.52 7.60
N GLN A 15 -17.38 38.56 8.12
CA GLN A 15 -17.05 37.90 9.38
C GLN A 15 -16.58 36.46 9.11
N TYR A 16 -15.63 36.01 9.93
CA TYR A 16 -15.10 34.66 9.88
C TYR A 16 -15.71 33.82 11.01
N VAL A 17 -16.45 32.78 10.63
CA VAL A 17 -17.07 31.87 11.59
C VAL A 17 -16.30 30.54 11.58
N GLU A 18 -15.81 30.13 12.74
CA GLU A 18 -15.16 28.85 12.95
C GLU A 18 -16.23 27.80 13.25
N LEU A 19 -16.54 26.95 12.24
CA LEU A 19 -17.55 25.88 12.37
C LEU A 19 -17.07 24.74 13.24
N PHE A 20 -15.76 24.51 13.31
CA PHE A 20 -15.16 23.40 14.00
C PHE A 20 -13.75 23.74 14.47
N ASN A 21 -13.49 23.60 15.77
CA ASN A 21 -12.15 23.85 16.31
C ASN A 21 -11.20 22.70 15.99
N THR A 22 -10.21 22.97 15.13
CA THR A 22 -9.21 22.01 14.67
C THR A 22 -7.85 22.18 15.32
N LYS A 23 -7.72 23.14 16.25
CA LYS A 23 -6.43 23.43 16.91
C LYS A 23 -6.00 22.28 17.82
N ASN A 24 -4.69 22.02 17.85
CA ASN A 24 -4.11 21.03 18.74
C ASN A 24 -4.52 21.27 20.20
N ASN A 25 -4.89 20.18 20.86
CA ASN A 25 -5.32 20.18 22.26
C ASN A 25 -6.60 21.00 22.57
N GLU A 26 -7.28 21.49 21.55
CA GLU A 26 -8.53 22.25 21.71
C GLU A 26 -9.76 21.55 21.14
N TRP A 27 -9.63 20.32 20.62
CA TRP A 27 -10.78 19.58 20.07
C TRP A 27 -11.89 19.37 21.08
N CYS A 28 -11.57 19.24 22.38
CA CYS A 28 -12.55 19.11 23.45
C CYS A 28 -13.36 20.41 23.70
N LYS A 29 -12.95 21.55 23.14
CA LYS A 29 -13.67 22.82 23.25
C LYS A 29 -14.84 22.94 22.29
N ASN A 30 -14.96 22.04 21.30
CA ASN A 30 -16.18 21.94 20.51
C ASN A 30 -17.35 21.54 21.42
N GLU A 31 -18.56 22.01 21.10
CA GLU A 31 -19.78 21.60 21.80
C GLU A 31 -20.32 20.30 21.25
N PHE A 32 -20.71 19.40 22.15
CA PHE A 32 -21.19 18.06 21.79
C PHE A 32 -22.61 17.87 22.29
N GLN A 33 -23.47 17.42 21.40
CA GLN A 33 -24.86 17.09 21.69
C GLN A 33 -25.18 15.72 21.12
N ILE A 34 -26.03 14.98 21.81
CA ILE A 34 -26.56 13.69 21.35
C ILE A 34 -28.07 13.84 21.20
N THR A 35 -28.58 13.48 20.05
CA THR A 35 -30.02 13.34 19.83
C THR A 35 -30.34 11.93 19.37
N HIS A 36 -31.55 11.49 19.61
CA HIS A 36 -32.00 10.16 19.24
C HIS A 36 -33.38 10.18 18.61
N GLN A 37 -33.63 9.18 17.78
CA GLN A 37 -34.90 8.96 17.11
C GLN A 37 -35.37 10.18 16.28
N VAL A 38 -34.43 10.82 15.59
CA VAL A 38 -34.72 11.94 14.71
C VAL A 38 -35.48 11.45 13.48
N THR A 39 -36.69 11.96 13.29
CA THR A 39 -37.50 11.64 12.11
C THR A 39 -37.13 12.56 10.95
N MET A 40 -36.74 11.95 9.85
CA MET A 40 -36.44 12.66 8.60
C MET A 40 -37.47 12.30 7.54
N ILE A 41 -38.03 13.33 6.93
CA ILE A 41 -39.00 13.19 5.86
C ILE A 41 -38.27 13.41 4.53
N GLY A 42 -38.15 12.36 3.74
CA GLY A 42 -37.61 12.38 2.39
C GLY A 42 -38.59 11.68 1.44
N LYS A 43 -38.05 10.84 0.53
CA LYS A 43 -38.93 9.96 -0.27
C LYS A 43 -39.74 9.01 0.60
N TYR A 44 -39.20 8.65 1.78
CA TYR A 44 -39.84 7.88 2.83
C TYR A 44 -39.54 8.55 4.18
N GLU A 45 -40.42 8.37 5.15
CA GLU A 45 -40.17 8.73 6.53
C GLU A 45 -39.15 7.71 7.11
N ASN A 46 -38.03 8.22 7.60
CA ASN A 46 -37.00 7.43 8.25
C ASN A 46 -36.72 8.01 9.63
N ARG A 47 -36.47 7.11 10.59
CA ARG A 47 -36.12 7.48 11.95
C ARG A 47 -34.70 7.01 12.24
N TYR A 48 -33.82 7.97 12.52
CA TYR A 48 -32.42 7.75 12.83
C TYR A 48 -32.27 7.43 14.30
N ASP A 49 -31.50 6.36 14.64
CA ASP A 49 -31.43 5.87 16.01
C ASP A 49 -30.71 6.86 16.93
N VAL A 50 -29.43 7.17 16.67
CA VAL A 50 -28.64 8.13 17.46
C VAL A 50 -27.79 8.98 16.55
N THR A 51 -27.79 10.29 16.81
CA THR A 51 -26.96 11.26 16.07
C THR A 51 -26.11 12.06 17.04
N LEU A 52 -24.80 12.11 16.80
CA LEU A 52 -23.88 12.99 17.51
C LEU A 52 -23.70 14.28 16.71
N LEU A 53 -24.04 15.39 17.35
CA LEU A 53 -23.80 16.72 16.80
C LEU A 53 -22.56 17.32 17.44
N ILE A 54 -21.77 18.00 16.62
CA ILE A 54 -20.62 18.77 17.07
C ILE A 54 -20.81 20.20 16.58
N ASN A 55 -20.87 21.16 17.48
CA ASN A 55 -21.22 22.55 17.21
C ASN A 55 -22.55 22.68 16.41
N GLY A 56 -23.54 21.84 16.73
CA GLY A 56 -24.84 21.82 16.07
C GLY A 56 -24.88 21.07 14.75
N LEU A 57 -23.74 20.62 14.21
CA LEU A 57 -23.68 19.86 12.95
C LEU A 57 -23.77 18.35 13.22
N PRO A 58 -24.67 17.60 12.56
CA PRO A 58 -24.75 16.15 12.67
C PRO A 58 -23.58 15.50 11.93
N LEU A 59 -22.51 15.15 12.66
CA LEU A 59 -21.28 14.66 12.08
C LEU A 59 -21.10 13.13 12.21
N VAL A 60 -21.81 12.51 13.18
CA VAL A 60 -21.75 11.05 13.35
C VAL A 60 -23.18 10.51 13.47
N GLN A 61 -23.48 9.49 12.69
CA GLN A 61 -24.75 8.77 12.75
C GLN A 61 -24.52 7.34 13.22
N ILE A 62 -25.27 6.89 14.21
CA ILE A 62 -25.18 5.56 14.80
C ILE A 62 -26.49 4.83 14.55
N GLU A 63 -26.43 3.65 13.93
CA GLU A 63 -27.56 2.75 13.70
C GLU A 63 -27.43 1.49 14.53
N LEU A 64 -28.47 1.15 15.24
CA LEU A 64 -28.50 0.09 16.23
C LEU A 64 -29.46 -1.04 15.81
N LYS A 65 -29.05 -2.28 16.08
CA LYS A 65 -29.88 -3.46 15.95
C LYS A 65 -29.92 -4.20 17.28
N ARG A 66 -30.97 -5.01 17.47
CA ARG A 66 -31.08 -5.87 18.63
C ARG A 66 -30.02 -6.97 18.59
N ARG A 67 -29.57 -7.43 19.74
CA ARG A 67 -28.71 -8.60 19.86
C ARG A 67 -29.29 -9.80 19.09
N GLY A 68 -28.44 -10.53 18.39
CA GLY A 68 -28.83 -11.68 17.57
C GLY A 68 -29.26 -11.35 16.14
N ILE A 69 -29.37 -10.06 15.78
CA ILE A 69 -29.58 -9.63 14.41
C ILE A 69 -28.21 -9.35 13.76
N ASP A 70 -28.06 -9.76 12.50
CA ASP A 70 -26.86 -9.41 11.73
C ASP A 70 -26.77 -7.89 11.60
N PHE A 71 -25.71 -7.31 12.13
CA PHE A 71 -25.50 -5.86 12.06
C PHE A 71 -25.27 -5.34 10.63
N LYS A 72 -25.08 -6.23 9.64
CA LYS A 72 -25.14 -5.88 8.21
C LYS A 72 -26.52 -5.30 7.83
N GLU A 73 -27.58 -5.64 8.56
CA GLU A 73 -28.87 -4.99 8.35
C GLU A 73 -28.83 -3.49 8.71
N ALA A 74 -28.07 -3.11 9.75
CA ALA A 74 -27.85 -1.70 10.07
C ALA A 74 -27.11 -0.98 8.94
N PHE A 75 -26.11 -1.63 8.32
CA PHE A 75 -25.44 -1.11 7.14
C PHE A 75 -26.41 -0.88 5.98
N ASN A 76 -27.25 -1.86 5.66
CA ASN A 76 -28.25 -1.75 4.61
C ASN A 76 -29.26 -0.61 4.90
N GLN A 77 -29.57 -0.37 6.16
CA GLN A 77 -30.41 0.74 6.60
C GLN A 77 -29.74 2.10 6.34
N VAL A 78 -28.44 2.24 6.67
CA VAL A 78 -27.67 3.44 6.35
C VAL A 78 -27.63 3.71 4.85
N ILE A 79 -27.42 2.67 4.01
CA ILE A 79 -27.49 2.80 2.54
C ILE A 79 -28.85 3.33 2.10
N ARG A 80 -29.94 2.83 2.67
CA ARG A 80 -31.29 3.30 2.38
C ARG A 80 -31.46 4.78 2.77
N TYR A 81 -30.98 5.18 3.95
CA TYR A 81 -31.04 6.58 4.39
C TYR A 81 -30.30 7.50 3.44
N LYS A 82 -29.11 7.12 3.05
CA LYS A 82 -28.29 7.88 2.12
C LYS A 82 -29.01 8.12 0.78
N LYS A 83 -29.69 7.10 0.26
CA LYS A 83 -30.42 7.21 -1.02
C LYS A 83 -31.70 8.05 -0.94
N HIS A 84 -32.32 8.15 0.23
CA HIS A 84 -33.70 8.63 0.30
C HIS A 84 -33.97 9.73 1.33
N SER A 85 -33.17 9.90 2.35
CA SER A 85 -33.50 10.81 3.45
C SER A 85 -32.32 11.56 4.09
N LEU A 86 -31.09 11.32 3.64
CA LEU A 86 -29.93 12.04 4.15
C LEU A 86 -29.85 13.43 3.49
N ASN A 87 -30.74 14.34 3.93
CA ASN A 87 -30.94 15.66 3.36
C ASN A 87 -30.53 16.76 4.36
N ASP A 88 -30.57 18.01 3.93
CA ASP A 88 -30.34 19.22 4.73
C ASP A 88 -29.03 19.10 5.53
N LEU A 89 -29.05 19.34 6.83
CA LEU A 89 -27.90 19.28 7.71
C LEU A 89 -27.31 17.86 7.82
N PHE A 90 -28.11 16.81 7.64
CA PHE A 90 -27.61 15.43 7.70
C PHE A 90 -26.68 15.04 6.54
N ARG A 91 -26.60 15.85 5.50
CA ARG A 91 -25.55 15.72 4.45
C ARG A 91 -24.13 15.90 5.01
N TYR A 92 -23.98 16.54 6.16
CA TYR A 92 -22.69 16.76 6.80
C TYR A 92 -22.21 15.57 7.62
N VAL A 93 -22.98 14.50 7.77
CA VAL A 93 -22.53 13.27 8.43
C VAL A 93 -21.25 12.79 7.77
N GLN A 94 -20.20 12.62 8.59
CA GLN A 94 -18.86 12.20 8.15
C GLN A 94 -18.63 10.72 8.42
N ILE A 95 -19.08 10.23 9.56
CA ILE A 95 -18.86 8.87 10.04
C ILE A 95 -20.20 8.21 10.35
N PHE A 96 -20.36 7.00 9.85
CA PHE A 96 -21.41 6.08 10.28
C PHE A 96 -20.86 5.05 11.24
N ILE A 97 -21.64 4.69 12.25
CA ILE A 97 -21.38 3.62 13.18
C ILE A 97 -22.57 2.67 13.14
N ILE A 98 -22.31 1.38 13.04
CA ILE A 98 -23.33 0.33 13.06
C ILE A 98 -23.05 -0.66 14.18
N SER A 99 -24.06 -1.07 14.93
CA SER A 99 -23.90 -2.02 16.03
C SER A 99 -25.15 -2.84 16.28
N ASN A 100 -24.94 -4.08 16.78
CA ASN A 100 -25.98 -4.91 17.40
C ASN A 100 -25.74 -5.10 18.91
N GLY A 101 -24.85 -4.27 19.48
CA GLY A 101 -24.47 -4.31 20.89
C GLY A 101 -23.30 -5.25 21.18
N ILE A 102 -23.09 -6.29 20.35
CA ILE A 102 -21.97 -7.26 20.46
C ILE A 102 -20.88 -6.87 19.50
N ASP A 103 -21.25 -6.59 18.26
CA ASP A 103 -20.34 -6.15 17.19
C ASP A 103 -20.61 -4.70 16.85
N THR A 104 -19.54 -3.92 16.70
CA THR A 104 -19.60 -2.50 16.33
C THR A 104 -18.54 -2.19 15.28
N LYS A 105 -18.98 -1.54 14.21
CA LYS A 105 -18.10 -1.07 13.13
C LYS A 105 -18.36 0.39 12.79
N TYR A 106 -17.35 1.03 12.21
CA TYR A 106 -17.46 2.40 11.70
C TYR A 106 -16.98 2.49 10.25
N PHE A 107 -17.45 3.50 9.53
CA PHE A 107 -17.06 3.78 8.14
C PHE A 107 -17.39 5.22 7.76
N ALA A 108 -16.76 5.72 6.70
CA ALA A 108 -16.98 7.06 6.21
C ALA A 108 -18.26 7.17 5.36
N ASN A 109 -18.86 8.37 5.34
CA ASN A 109 -19.92 8.71 4.41
C ASN A 109 -19.32 9.00 3.02
N SER A 110 -19.33 8.01 2.15
CA SER A 110 -18.82 8.12 0.79
C SER A 110 -19.93 8.49 -0.20
N ASP A 111 -19.64 9.34 -1.19
CA ASP A 111 -20.58 9.62 -2.28
C ASP A 111 -20.70 8.47 -3.30
N LYS A 112 -19.75 7.57 -3.29
CA LYS A 112 -19.82 6.33 -4.06
C LYS A 112 -20.75 5.30 -3.42
N GLU A 113 -21.05 4.25 -4.20
CA GLU A 113 -21.70 3.06 -3.66
C GLU A 113 -20.86 2.51 -2.51
N MET A 114 -21.43 2.52 -1.31
CA MET A 114 -20.77 2.02 -0.11
C MET A 114 -20.85 0.50 -0.10
N ASP A 115 -19.75 -0.15 0.24
CA ASP A 115 -19.66 -1.59 0.37
C ASP A 115 -19.34 -1.95 1.82
N PHE A 116 -19.99 -3.00 2.33
CA PHE A 116 -19.78 -3.49 3.69
C PHE A 116 -18.32 -3.89 3.98
N GLN A 117 -17.56 -4.27 2.97
CA GLN A 117 -16.12 -4.56 3.10
C GLN A 117 -15.29 -3.34 3.55
N TYR A 118 -15.79 -2.11 3.41
CA TYR A 118 -15.13 -0.89 3.87
C TYR A 118 -15.64 -0.42 5.24
N THR A 119 -16.25 -1.30 6.00
CA THR A 119 -16.58 -1.09 7.41
C THR A 119 -15.50 -1.70 8.30
N PHE A 120 -15.09 -1.01 9.36
CA PHE A 120 -13.94 -1.39 10.17
C PHE A 120 -14.32 -1.57 11.63
N TYR A 121 -13.78 -2.61 12.27
CA TYR A 121 -13.75 -2.67 13.73
C TYR A 121 -12.75 -1.65 14.27
N TRP A 122 -13.05 -1.05 15.40
CA TRP A 122 -12.07 -0.31 16.16
C TRP A 122 -11.17 -1.29 16.94
N THR A 123 -9.92 -0.88 17.20
CA THR A 123 -8.97 -1.69 17.97
C THR A 123 -8.22 -0.79 18.94
N ASP A 124 -7.56 -1.40 19.92
CA ASP A 124 -6.52 -0.75 20.68
C ASP A 124 -5.22 -0.62 19.86
N LYS A 125 -4.20 0.00 20.45
CA LYS A 125 -2.87 0.17 19.82
C LYS A 125 -2.12 -1.13 19.54
N ASN A 126 -2.53 -2.24 20.14
CA ASN A 126 -1.95 -3.57 19.96
C ASN A 126 -2.74 -4.42 18.96
N ASN A 127 -3.69 -3.82 18.25
CA ASN A 127 -4.61 -4.45 17.30
C ASN A 127 -5.61 -5.42 17.94
N ASN A 128 -5.88 -5.33 19.24
CA ASN A 128 -6.96 -6.07 19.86
C ASN A 128 -8.30 -5.39 19.54
N ARG A 129 -9.26 -6.16 19.03
CA ARG A 129 -10.56 -5.63 18.65
C ARG A 129 -11.36 -5.15 19.86
N ILE A 130 -12.08 -4.06 19.67
CA ILE A 130 -13.06 -3.51 20.60
C ILE A 130 -14.43 -3.66 19.92
N ASP A 131 -15.04 -4.83 20.12
CA ASP A 131 -16.23 -5.24 19.37
C ASP A 131 -17.51 -4.68 19.98
N ASN A 132 -17.69 -4.77 21.32
CA ASN A 132 -18.94 -4.38 21.93
C ASN A 132 -19.16 -2.87 21.94
N LEU A 133 -20.42 -2.47 21.85
CA LEU A 133 -20.81 -1.06 21.73
C LEU A 133 -20.37 -0.19 22.91
N TYR A 134 -20.38 -0.73 24.12
CA TYR A 134 -20.03 0.05 25.32
C TYR A 134 -18.54 0.40 25.33
N ASP A 135 -17.66 -0.57 25.14
CA ASP A 135 -16.22 -0.35 25.10
C ASP A 135 -15.82 0.48 23.89
N PHE A 136 -16.47 0.26 22.73
CA PHE A 136 -16.31 1.10 21.56
C PHE A 136 -16.68 2.57 21.85
N ALA A 137 -17.80 2.80 22.53
CA ALA A 137 -18.21 4.16 22.85
C ALA A 137 -17.24 4.85 23.82
N LEU A 138 -16.69 4.11 24.79
CA LEU A 138 -15.70 4.62 25.74
C LEU A 138 -14.36 5.00 25.08
N ASP A 139 -13.94 4.26 24.05
CA ASP A 139 -12.63 4.46 23.39
C ASP A 139 -12.72 5.35 22.16
N PHE A 140 -13.75 5.19 21.30
CA PHE A 140 -13.88 5.88 20.03
C PHE A 140 -14.63 7.23 20.12
N LEU A 141 -15.65 7.35 20.97
CA LEU A 141 -16.51 8.53 21.05
C LEU A 141 -16.11 9.61 22.09
N PRO A 142 -15.02 9.51 22.87
CA PRO A 142 -14.61 10.64 23.70
C PRO A 142 -14.46 11.90 22.85
N LYS A 143 -14.89 13.04 23.42
CA LYS A 143 -14.97 14.35 22.72
C LYS A 143 -13.71 14.69 21.92
N CYS A 144 -12.55 14.59 22.56
CA CYS A 144 -11.27 14.88 21.90
C CYS A 144 -10.96 13.89 20.78
N HIS A 145 -11.24 12.60 20.99
CA HIS A 145 -10.93 11.56 20.01
C HIS A 145 -11.79 11.69 18.76
N ILE A 146 -13.13 11.76 18.91
CA ILE A 146 -14.03 11.84 17.74
C ILE A 146 -13.83 13.15 16.95
N SER A 147 -13.57 14.27 17.64
CA SER A 147 -13.22 15.53 16.96
C SER A 147 -11.93 15.41 16.17
N LYS A 148 -10.92 14.76 16.74
CA LYS A 148 -9.65 14.50 16.09
C LYS A 148 -9.81 13.57 14.88
N MET A 149 -10.62 12.51 15.01
CA MET A 149 -10.94 11.62 13.88
C MET A 149 -11.55 12.40 12.72
N ILE A 150 -12.54 13.24 12.97
CA ILE A 150 -13.22 14.03 11.95
C ILE A 150 -12.29 15.08 11.34
N SER A 151 -11.54 15.83 12.17
CA SER A 151 -10.72 16.95 11.68
C SER A 151 -9.41 16.55 11.02
N ARG A 152 -8.82 15.42 11.43
CA ARG A 152 -7.47 15.00 10.99
C ARG A 152 -7.43 13.68 10.25
N TYR A 153 -8.25 12.70 10.66
CA TYR A 153 -8.15 11.32 10.20
C TYR A 153 -9.22 10.92 9.18
N MET A 154 -10.02 11.91 8.73
CA MET A 154 -10.74 11.79 7.46
C MET A 154 -9.82 12.17 6.31
N VAL A 155 -9.95 11.47 5.19
CA VAL A 155 -9.20 11.73 3.96
C VAL A 155 -10.17 11.83 2.79
N VAL A 156 -10.04 12.87 2.02
CA VAL A 156 -10.80 13.04 0.78
C VAL A 156 -9.99 12.48 -0.38
N ASP A 157 -10.58 11.58 -1.14
CA ASP A 157 -10.07 11.18 -2.44
C ASP A 157 -10.59 12.20 -3.48
N ASP A 158 -9.76 13.18 -3.81
CA ASP A 158 -10.15 14.26 -4.72
C ASP A 158 -10.47 13.79 -6.14
N THR A 159 -9.83 12.71 -6.59
CA THR A 159 -10.06 12.15 -7.92
C THR A 159 -11.40 11.43 -7.99
N GLN A 160 -11.72 10.66 -6.97
CA GLN A 160 -12.93 9.85 -6.91
C GLN A 160 -14.07 10.53 -6.17
N LYS A 161 -13.84 11.72 -5.61
CA LYS A 161 -14.81 12.46 -4.78
C LYS A 161 -15.37 11.58 -3.65
N ASN A 162 -14.48 10.84 -3.01
CA ASN A 162 -14.81 9.87 -1.98
C ASN A 162 -14.22 10.28 -0.64
N LEU A 163 -15.01 10.17 0.42
CA LEU A 163 -14.55 10.38 1.79
C LEU A 163 -14.11 9.03 2.38
N MET A 164 -12.94 9.02 3.00
CA MET A 164 -12.39 7.86 3.70
C MET A 164 -12.09 8.21 5.15
N VAL A 165 -12.23 7.24 6.04
CA VAL A 165 -11.78 7.33 7.42
C VAL A 165 -10.60 6.37 7.63
N MET A 166 -9.59 6.82 8.37
CA MET A 166 -8.43 5.97 8.65
C MET A 166 -8.82 4.79 9.55
N ARG A 167 -8.18 3.65 9.28
CA ARG A 167 -8.32 2.44 10.08
C ARG A 167 -7.53 2.58 11.39
N PRO A 168 -7.86 1.80 12.44
CA PRO A 168 -7.22 1.95 13.76
C PRO A 168 -5.70 1.89 13.71
N TYR A 169 -5.13 0.86 13.08
CA TYR A 169 -3.67 0.70 12.99
C TYR A 169 -2.97 1.85 12.23
N GLN A 170 -3.66 2.46 11.25
CA GLN A 170 -3.15 3.65 10.54
C GLN A 170 -3.16 4.87 11.47
N TYR A 171 -4.25 5.04 12.21
CA TYR A 171 -4.39 6.09 13.22
C TYR A 171 -3.27 6.00 14.27
N TYR A 172 -3.11 4.84 14.90
CA TYR A 172 -2.08 4.67 15.94
C TYR A 172 -0.66 4.84 15.40
N ALA A 173 -0.36 4.33 14.20
CA ALA A 173 0.94 4.52 13.58
C ALA A 173 1.26 6.01 13.37
N VAL A 174 0.30 6.79 12.86
CA VAL A 174 0.49 8.23 12.65
C VAL A 174 0.62 8.96 14.00
N GLU A 175 -0.21 8.65 15.00
CA GLU A 175 -0.12 9.28 16.32
C GLU A 175 1.24 9.00 16.99
N GLU A 176 1.74 7.79 16.96
CA GLU A 176 3.04 7.44 17.55
C GLU A 176 4.20 8.13 16.81
N LEU A 177 4.15 8.20 15.48
CA LEU A 177 5.16 8.92 14.70
C LEU A 177 5.09 10.44 14.92
N MET A 178 3.88 11.02 14.99
CA MET A 178 3.69 12.44 15.31
C MET A 178 4.22 12.76 16.71
N LYS A 179 3.88 11.93 17.70
CA LYS A 179 4.41 12.07 19.07
C LYS A 179 5.93 12.05 19.05
N ARG A 180 6.52 11.09 18.34
CA ARG A 180 7.97 10.99 18.24
C ARG A 180 8.60 12.19 17.53
N ALA A 181 7.92 12.75 16.53
CA ALA A 181 8.37 13.96 15.84
C ALA A 181 8.35 15.22 16.75
N TYR A 182 7.36 15.32 17.65
CA TYR A 182 7.27 16.46 18.55
C TYR A 182 8.18 16.35 19.77
N GLU A 183 8.30 15.15 20.34
CA GLU A 183 8.98 14.96 21.62
C GLU A 183 10.48 14.66 21.48
N THR A 184 10.91 14.16 20.32
CA THR A 184 12.29 13.72 20.12
C THR A 184 12.81 14.07 18.72
N ASN A 185 14.12 13.88 18.52
CA ASN A 185 14.74 13.85 17.19
C ASN A 185 15.15 12.43 16.76
N ASN A 186 14.72 11.41 17.51
CA ASN A 186 15.08 10.03 17.25
C ASN A 186 14.23 9.44 16.11
N ASN A 187 14.82 8.52 15.37
CA ASN A 187 14.17 7.84 14.27
C ASN A 187 13.12 6.81 14.75
N ALA A 188 12.28 6.37 13.82
CA ALA A 188 11.33 5.30 14.06
C ALA A 188 10.94 4.59 12.77
N TYR A 189 10.36 3.40 12.90
CA TYR A 189 9.73 2.72 11.77
C TYR A 189 8.40 2.08 12.15
N VAL A 190 7.62 1.83 11.12
CA VAL A 190 6.31 1.17 11.18
C VAL A 190 6.40 -0.11 10.36
N TRP A 191 5.96 -1.21 10.96
CA TRP A 191 5.86 -2.50 10.30
C TRP A 191 4.39 -2.80 9.98
N HIS A 192 3.97 -2.38 8.81
CA HIS A 192 2.63 -2.65 8.29
C HIS A 192 2.73 -3.55 7.07
N THR A 193 2.03 -4.68 7.11
CA THR A 193 2.06 -5.66 6.02
C THR A 193 1.70 -5.06 4.66
N THR A 194 2.13 -5.71 3.61
CA THR A 194 1.80 -5.30 2.25
C THR A 194 0.28 -5.35 2.05
N GLY A 195 -0.28 -4.29 1.45
CA GLY A 195 -1.73 -4.18 1.25
C GLY A 195 -2.52 -3.53 2.39
N SER A 196 -1.86 -3.16 3.48
CA SER A 196 -2.48 -2.44 4.60
C SER A 196 -2.78 -0.95 4.33
N GLY A 197 -2.38 -0.41 3.17
CA GLY A 197 -2.53 1.02 2.86
C GLY A 197 -1.44 1.89 3.47
N LYS A 198 -0.18 1.43 3.46
CA LYS A 198 0.99 2.19 3.92
C LYS A 198 1.08 3.57 3.26
N THR A 199 0.79 3.67 1.97
CA THR A 199 0.83 4.94 1.22
C THR A 199 -0.13 5.97 1.81
N LEU A 200 -1.36 5.57 2.17
CA LEU A 200 -2.31 6.47 2.84
C LEU A 200 -1.81 6.89 4.23
N THR A 201 -1.22 5.96 4.99
CA THR A 201 -0.67 6.23 6.32
C THR A 201 0.49 7.23 6.25
N SER A 202 1.44 7.00 5.34
CA SER A 202 2.60 7.85 5.15
C SER A 202 2.25 9.21 4.54
N PHE A 203 1.25 9.25 3.63
CA PHE A 203 0.68 10.50 3.13
C PHE A 203 0.09 11.33 4.27
N LYS A 204 -0.75 10.74 5.12
CA LYS A 204 -1.36 11.44 6.25
C LYS A 204 -0.30 11.96 7.22
N LEU A 205 0.72 11.19 7.51
CA LEU A 205 1.85 11.64 8.32
C LEU A 205 2.56 12.83 7.66
N SER A 206 2.86 12.76 6.36
CA SER A 206 3.50 13.84 5.61
C SER A 206 2.67 15.12 5.67
N GLN A 207 1.36 15.00 5.46
CA GLN A 207 0.42 16.11 5.52
C GLN A 207 0.42 16.79 6.91
N LEU A 208 0.32 16.00 7.97
CA LEU A 208 0.30 16.54 9.33
C LEU A 208 1.64 17.16 9.74
N LEU A 209 2.76 16.55 9.37
CA LEU A 209 4.09 17.11 9.62
C LEU A 209 4.33 18.41 8.84
N SER A 210 3.83 18.52 7.62
CA SER A 210 3.99 19.74 6.80
C SER A 210 3.25 20.96 7.36
N THR A 211 2.23 20.74 8.19
CA THR A 211 1.51 21.81 8.88
C THR A 211 2.20 22.23 10.20
N ASN A 212 3.19 21.47 10.66
CA ASN A 212 3.94 21.81 11.86
C ASN A 212 4.97 22.92 11.57
N ARG A 213 4.91 24.01 12.31
CA ARG A 213 5.82 25.17 12.14
C ARG A 213 7.28 24.84 12.44
N GLU A 214 7.55 23.85 13.28
CA GLU A 214 8.91 23.42 13.63
C GLU A 214 9.56 22.58 12.52
N VAL A 215 8.76 21.95 11.66
CA VAL A 215 9.25 21.15 10.53
C VAL A 215 9.46 22.05 9.32
N ALA A 216 10.72 22.24 8.95
CA ALA A 216 11.07 23.07 7.80
C ALA A 216 10.68 22.42 6.47
N GLN A 217 10.88 21.10 6.35
CA GLN A 217 10.64 20.32 5.14
C GLN A 217 10.32 18.87 5.46
N VAL A 218 9.42 18.28 4.69
CA VAL A 218 9.17 16.84 4.65
C VAL A 218 9.63 16.30 3.29
N PHE A 219 10.56 15.36 3.31
CA PHE A 219 10.98 14.60 2.13
C PHE A 219 10.38 13.21 2.18
N PHE A 220 9.66 12.85 1.14
CA PHE A 220 9.17 11.48 0.95
C PHE A 220 10.08 10.77 -0.04
N LEU A 221 10.78 9.74 0.42
CA LEU A 221 11.75 8.99 -0.40
C LEU A 221 11.17 7.64 -0.82
N VAL A 222 11.17 7.41 -2.12
CA VAL A 222 10.86 6.12 -2.75
C VAL A 222 12.11 5.50 -3.36
N ASP A 223 12.11 4.18 -3.53
CA ASP A 223 13.30 3.47 -4.01
C ASP A 223 13.50 3.57 -5.54
N ARG A 224 12.44 3.41 -6.33
CA ARG A 224 12.52 3.33 -7.80
C ARG A 224 11.65 4.38 -8.49
N LYS A 225 12.05 4.75 -9.73
CA LYS A 225 11.27 5.68 -10.57
C LYS A 225 9.84 5.20 -10.85
N ASP A 226 9.64 3.89 -11.00
CA ASP A 226 8.32 3.31 -11.27
C ASP A 226 7.37 3.45 -10.08
N LEU A 227 7.91 3.35 -8.85
CA LEU A 227 7.17 3.61 -7.61
C LEU A 227 6.93 5.10 -7.38
N ASP A 228 7.81 5.96 -7.90
CA ASP A 228 7.68 7.42 -7.85
C ASP A 228 6.35 7.86 -8.49
N SER A 229 6.10 7.44 -9.74
CA SER A 229 4.87 7.80 -10.47
C SER A 229 3.60 7.32 -9.77
N GLN A 230 3.59 6.08 -9.30
CA GLN A 230 2.42 5.52 -8.61
C GLN A 230 2.17 6.22 -7.27
N THR A 231 3.23 6.49 -6.52
CA THR A 231 3.13 7.20 -5.24
C THR A 231 2.66 8.65 -5.43
N ILE A 232 3.15 9.33 -6.48
CA ILE A 232 2.69 10.67 -6.85
C ILE A 232 1.20 10.66 -7.19
N GLU A 233 0.75 9.72 -8.03
CA GLU A 233 -0.66 9.58 -8.37
C GLU A 233 -1.52 9.37 -7.12
N GLU A 234 -1.10 8.51 -6.18
CA GLU A 234 -1.80 8.28 -4.93
C GLU A 234 -1.80 9.52 -4.02
N PHE A 235 -0.68 10.23 -3.88
CA PHE A 235 -0.61 11.46 -3.08
C PHE A 235 -1.49 12.56 -3.66
N ASN A 236 -1.44 12.79 -4.98
CA ASN A 236 -2.27 13.80 -5.64
C ASN A 236 -3.75 13.40 -5.70
N ARG A 237 -4.06 12.10 -5.61
CA ARG A 237 -5.42 11.59 -5.42
C ARG A 237 -6.00 12.00 -4.07
N PHE A 238 -5.19 11.96 -2.99
CA PHE A 238 -5.62 12.35 -1.66
C PHE A 238 -5.63 13.87 -1.44
N GLN A 239 -4.76 14.59 -2.11
CA GLN A 239 -4.73 16.05 -2.11
C GLN A 239 -4.09 16.53 -3.41
N LYS A 240 -4.90 17.20 -4.24
CA LYS A 240 -4.46 17.72 -5.54
C LYS A 240 -3.28 18.66 -5.39
N ASP A 241 -2.31 18.55 -6.31
CA ASP A 241 -1.12 19.41 -6.40
C ASP A 241 -0.22 19.40 -5.13
N THR A 242 -0.31 18.33 -4.33
CA THR A 242 0.53 18.20 -3.11
C THR A 242 1.98 17.95 -3.45
N VAL A 243 2.24 17.12 -4.47
CA VAL A 243 3.58 16.74 -4.90
C VAL A 243 3.69 16.79 -6.41
N ASP A 244 4.83 17.27 -6.88
CA ASP A 244 5.19 17.26 -8.30
C ASP A 244 6.26 16.21 -8.56
N MET A 245 6.27 15.69 -9.78
CA MET A 245 7.30 14.75 -10.20
C MET A 245 8.69 15.40 -10.19
N THR A 246 9.66 14.71 -9.59
CA THR A 246 11.07 15.11 -9.66
C THR A 246 11.76 14.31 -10.76
N ASP A 247 11.64 14.75 -12.01
CA ASP A 247 12.21 14.02 -13.15
C ASP A 247 13.74 13.96 -13.12
N SER A 248 14.37 14.97 -12.55
CA SER A 248 15.83 15.10 -12.47
C SER A 248 16.26 15.60 -11.09
N THR A 249 17.56 15.55 -10.82
CA THR A 249 18.16 16.18 -9.64
C THR A 249 18.00 17.71 -9.66
N ASP A 250 18.07 18.34 -10.84
CA ASP A 250 17.86 19.79 -10.98
C ASP A 250 16.41 20.17 -10.62
N THR A 251 15.42 19.37 -11.00
CA THR A 251 14.00 19.56 -10.60
C THR A 251 13.82 19.43 -9.09
N LEU A 252 14.45 18.44 -8.45
CA LEU A 252 14.46 18.30 -7.01
C LEU A 252 15.01 19.57 -6.33
N ILE A 253 16.15 20.07 -6.80
CA ILE A 253 16.77 21.28 -6.26
C ILE A 253 15.88 22.52 -6.46
N ALA A 254 15.20 22.63 -7.60
CA ALA A 254 14.23 23.71 -7.83
C ALA A 254 13.07 23.67 -6.81
N GLN A 255 12.52 22.48 -6.54
CA GLN A 255 11.48 22.32 -5.52
C GLN A 255 12.02 22.63 -4.10
N MET A 256 13.26 22.25 -3.78
CA MET A 256 13.89 22.59 -2.49
C MET A 256 14.08 24.09 -2.27
N LYS A 257 14.20 24.87 -3.35
CA LYS A 257 14.28 26.35 -3.29
C LYS A 257 12.92 26.99 -3.05
N ASP A 258 11.83 26.33 -3.40
CA ASP A 258 10.46 26.83 -3.27
C ASP A 258 9.93 26.57 -1.85
N SER A 259 9.83 27.61 -1.05
CA SER A 259 9.34 27.53 0.33
C SER A 259 7.85 27.16 0.45
N SER A 260 7.08 27.25 -0.64
CA SER A 260 5.68 26.82 -0.69
C SER A 260 5.54 25.30 -0.74
N LYS A 261 6.54 24.59 -1.26
CA LYS A 261 6.57 23.13 -1.38
C LYS A 261 7.03 22.50 -0.06
N LYS A 262 6.11 22.27 0.86
CA LYS A 262 6.40 21.68 2.19
C LYS A 262 6.63 20.17 2.15
N ILE A 263 6.08 19.47 1.17
CA ILE A 263 6.28 18.05 0.94
C ILE A 263 6.96 17.89 -0.43
N ILE A 264 8.10 17.22 -0.45
CA ILE A 264 8.82 16.90 -1.70
C ILE A 264 8.95 15.38 -1.81
N LEU A 265 8.42 14.82 -2.88
CA LEU A 265 8.52 13.40 -3.20
C LEU A 265 9.65 13.20 -4.22
N THR A 266 10.58 12.30 -3.91
CA THR A 266 11.73 12.02 -4.77
C THR A 266 12.27 10.61 -4.54
N THR A 267 13.15 10.14 -5.42
CA THR A 267 13.85 8.88 -5.18
C THR A 267 15.07 9.09 -4.28
N ILE A 268 15.41 8.06 -3.50
CA ILE A 268 16.61 8.09 -2.66
C ILE A 268 17.87 8.37 -3.49
N GLN A 269 17.92 7.90 -4.73
CA GLN A 269 19.03 8.09 -5.65
C GLN A 269 19.20 9.55 -6.06
N LYS A 270 18.10 10.24 -6.41
CA LYS A 270 18.14 11.68 -6.75
C LYS A 270 18.58 12.50 -5.54
N MET A 271 18.05 12.19 -4.35
CA MET A 271 18.47 12.84 -3.11
C MET A 271 19.97 12.61 -2.81
N SER A 272 20.45 11.37 -2.95
CA SER A 272 21.87 11.04 -2.77
C SER A 272 22.75 11.78 -3.79
N ASN A 273 22.33 11.88 -5.06
CA ASN A 273 23.04 12.62 -6.09
C ASN A 273 23.09 14.14 -5.78
N ALA A 274 21.97 14.70 -5.29
CA ALA A 274 21.95 16.08 -4.84
C ALA A 274 22.96 16.34 -3.71
N CYS A 275 23.05 15.41 -2.76
CA CYS A 275 23.99 15.49 -1.64
C CYS A 275 25.48 15.32 -2.04
N LYS A 276 25.76 14.64 -3.15
CA LYS A 276 27.13 14.37 -3.63
C LYS A 276 27.68 15.51 -4.49
N ASN A 277 26.82 16.31 -5.12
CA ASN A 277 27.24 17.28 -6.11
C ASN A 277 27.41 18.67 -5.49
N ASP A 278 28.63 19.17 -5.52
CA ASP A 278 28.99 20.48 -4.95
C ASP A 278 28.19 21.65 -5.56
N LYS A 279 27.71 21.51 -6.79
CA LYS A 279 26.81 22.49 -7.46
C LYS A 279 25.57 22.82 -6.65
N TYR A 280 25.09 21.88 -5.82
CA TYR A 280 23.84 22.01 -5.07
C TYR A 280 24.04 22.28 -3.58
N GLN A 281 25.29 22.40 -3.14
CA GLN A 281 25.62 22.52 -1.73
C GLN A 281 24.92 23.72 -1.06
N ASP A 282 24.89 24.88 -1.72
CA ASP A 282 24.20 26.09 -1.20
C ASP A 282 22.72 25.86 -0.86
N VAL A 283 22.06 24.97 -1.61
CA VAL A 283 20.64 24.64 -1.37
C VAL A 283 20.50 23.66 -0.21
N ILE A 284 21.39 22.68 -0.13
CA ILE A 284 21.42 21.71 0.96
C ILE A 284 21.72 22.42 2.28
N ASP A 285 22.68 23.34 2.31
CA ASP A 285 23.09 24.09 3.50
C ASP A 285 21.97 24.98 4.07
N ARG A 286 20.96 25.35 3.27
CA ARG A 286 19.76 26.06 3.77
C ARG A 286 18.97 25.26 4.82
N PHE A 287 19.14 23.96 4.86
CA PHE A 287 18.49 23.06 5.80
C PHE A 287 19.37 22.73 7.01
N GLU A 288 20.62 23.23 7.04
CA GLU A 288 21.49 23.07 8.18
C GLU A 288 20.86 23.68 9.43
N GLY A 289 20.86 22.92 10.51
CA GLY A 289 20.24 23.33 11.76
C GLY A 289 18.71 23.33 11.82
N LYS A 290 18.02 23.11 10.68
CA LYS A 290 16.56 23.03 10.65
C LYS A 290 16.08 21.60 10.87
N LYS A 291 14.88 21.47 11.44
CA LYS A 291 14.22 20.17 11.55
C LYS A 291 13.66 19.75 10.19
N VAL A 292 14.22 18.68 9.63
CA VAL A 292 13.79 18.05 8.39
C VAL A 292 13.33 16.64 8.71
N VAL A 293 12.24 16.19 8.11
CA VAL A 293 11.76 14.82 8.27
C VAL A 293 11.82 14.08 6.94
N PHE A 294 12.48 12.93 6.95
CA PHE A 294 12.49 12.00 5.84
C PHE A 294 11.53 10.85 6.13
N ILE A 295 10.58 10.64 5.25
CA ILE A 295 9.67 9.49 5.26
C ILE A 295 10.12 8.56 4.15
N ILE A 296 10.36 7.29 4.47
CA ILE A 296 10.95 6.33 3.55
C ILE A 296 10.02 5.14 3.42
N ASP A 297 9.46 4.95 2.22
CA ASP A 297 8.66 3.77 1.90
C ASP A 297 9.56 2.60 1.47
N GLU A 298 9.10 1.37 1.75
CA GLU A 298 9.84 0.12 1.51
C GLU A 298 11.30 0.17 2.03
N CYS A 299 11.46 0.67 3.24
CA CYS A 299 12.76 1.01 3.84
C CYS A 299 13.68 -0.19 4.16
N HIS A 300 13.25 -1.41 3.85
CA HIS A 300 14.03 -2.65 4.01
C HIS A 300 15.02 -2.92 2.87
N ARG A 301 14.98 -2.15 1.78
CA ARG A 301 15.79 -2.44 0.58
C ARG A 301 17.28 -2.18 0.79
N SER A 302 18.12 -3.00 0.16
CA SER A 302 19.56 -3.05 0.38
C SER A 302 20.32 -1.77 0.03
N GLN A 303 19.93 -1.10 -1.05
CA GLN A 303 20.60 0.13 -1.50
C GLN A 303 20.38 1.33 -0.57
N PHE A 304 19.41 1.24 0.34
CA PHE A 304 19.13 2.32 1.29
C PHE A 304 20.31 2.61 2.23
N GLY A 305 21.06 1.59 2.63
CA GLY A 305 22.08 1.70 3.66
C GLY A 305 23.21 2.72 3.38
N GLU A 306 23.83 2.68 2.20
CA GLU A 306 24.92 3.60 1.86
C GLU A 306 24.44 4.99 1.51
N MET A 307 23.35 5.09 0.71
CA MET A 307 22.77 6.37 0.36
C MET A 307 22.25 7.10 1.59
N HIS A 308 21.68 6.37 2.56
CA HIS A 308 21.25 6.93 3.84
C HIS A 308 22.40 7.55 4.64
N LYS A 309 23.58 6.88 4.70
CA LYS A 309 24.75 7.46 5.36
C LYS A 309 25.14 8.81 4.75
N MET A 310 25.08 8.91 3.43
CA MET A 310 25.38 10.16 2.71
C MET A 310 24.37 11.26 3.04
N ILE A 311 23.07 10.96 2.98
CA ILE A 311 22.01 11.91 3.30
C ILE A 311 22.13 12.35 4.76
N LYS A 312 22.35 11.42 5.69
CA LYS A 312 22.52 11.72 7.12
C LYS A 312 23.69 12.66 7.39
N LYS A 313 24.77 12.53 6.63
CA LYS A 313 25.94 13.44 6.75
C LYS A 313 25.57 14.88 6.37
N LYS A 314 24.71 15.08 5.37
CA LYS A 314 24.29 16.41 4.90
C LYS A 314 23.11 16.99 5.67
N PHE A 315 22.31 16.14 6.32
CA PHE A 315 21.17 16.53 7.14
C PHE A 315 21.31 15.99 8.57
N PRO A 316 22.26 16.49 9.38
CA PRO A 316 22.60 15.90 10.68
C PRO A 316 21.48 15.99 11.72
N ARG A 317 20.54 16.92 11.55
CA ARG A 317 19.34 17.08 12.41
C ARG A 317 18.07 16.48 11.84
N ALA A 318 18.18 15.78 10.71
CA ALA A 318 17.03 15.13 10.10
C ALA A 318 16.55 13.95 10.95
N GLN A 319 15.25 13.78 10.97
CA GLN A 319 14.57 12.64 11.57
C GLN A 319 14.07 11.71 10.47
N TYR A 320 14.23 10.41 10.65
CA TYR A 320 13.90 9.41 9.62
C TYR A 320 12.79 8.50 10.11
N PHE A 321 11.72 8.41 9.33
CA PHE A 321 10.60 7.51 9.56
C PHE A 321 10.48 6.49 8.44
N GLY A 322 10.66 5.20 8.78
CA GLY A 322 10.61 4.09 7.84
C GLY A 322 9.23 3.41 7.81
N PHE A 323 8.75 3.06 6.63
CA PHE A 323 7.58 2.22 6.42
C PHE A 323 8.00 0.95 5.69
N THR A 324 7.60 -0.21 6.19
CA THR A 324 7.90 -1.49 5.56
C THR A 324 6.86 -2.54 5.89
N GLY A 325 6.63 -3.45 4.94
CA GLY A 325 5.83 -4.66 5.17
C GLY A 325 6.67 -5.85 5.64
N THR A 326 7.98 -5.78 5.44
CA THR A 326 8.92 -6.87 5.66
C THR A 326 10.25 -6.32 6.21
N PRO A 327 10.32 -6.00 7.51
CA PRO A 327 11.55 -5.49 8.13
C PRO A 327 12.71 -6.48 7.98
N ARG A 328 13.94 -5.95 8.03
CA ARG A 328 15.15 -6.74 8.14
C ARG A 328 15.44 -7.02 9.60
N PHE A 329 15.55 -8.29 9.93
CA PHE A 329 15.98 -8.83 11.23
C PHE A 329 17.38 -9.43 11.13
N ALA A 330 17.89 -10.03 12.20
CA ALA A 330 19.18 -10.71 12.18
C ALA A 330 19.21 -11.88 11.16
N GLU A 331 18.11 -12.63 11.06
CA GLU A 331 17.94 -13.80 10.19
C GLU A 331 17.89 -13.43 8.70
N ASN A 332 17.52 -12.19 8.37
CA ASN A 332 17.41 -11.69 6.99
C ASN A 332 18.06 -10.30 6.83
N ALA A 333 19.13 -10.03 7.57
CA ALA A 333 19.86 -8.78 7.54
C ALA A 333 20.28 -8.37 6.11
N SER A 334 20.52 -7.08 5.90
CA SER A 334 21.01 -6.56 4.63
C SER A 334 22.43 -7.06 4.34
N GLN A 335 22.92 -6.89 3.11
CA GLN A 335 24.27 -7.30 2.70
C GLN A 335 25.38 -6.71 3.59
N ASP A 336 25.16 -5.54 4.18
CA ASP A 336 26.08 -4.91 5.13
C ASP A 336 25.84 -5.32 6.60
N GLY A 337 25.02 -6.34 6.84
CA GLY A 337 24.72 -6.92 8.15
C GLY A 337 23.73 -6.12 9.02
N ARG A 338 23.19 -4.99 8.53
CA ARG A 338 22.27 -4.15 9.32
C ARG A 338 20.83 -4.61 9.24
N THR A 339 20.13 -4.46 10.35
CA THR A 339 18.70 -4.64 10.49
C THR A 339 17.95 -3.31 10.26
N THR A 340 16.63 -3.38 10.14
CA THR A 340 15.79 -2.17 10.08
C THR A 340 15.91 -1.35 11.37
N ALA A 341 16.02 -2.00 12.52
CA ALA A 341 16.21 -1.33 13.80
C ALA A 341 17.55 -0.59 13.91
N ASP A 342 18.62 -1.10 13.31
CA ASP A 342 19.93 -0.41 13.30
C ASP A 342 19.89 0.93 12.55
N ILE A 343 18.96 1.06 11.61
CA ILE A 343 18.81 2.28 10.79
C ILE A 343 17.78 3.23 11.39
N PHE A 344 16.63 2.71 11.82
CA PHE A 344 15.47 3.49 12.26
C PHE A 344 15.21 3.45 13.77
N GLU A 345 16.07 2.80 14.55
CA GLU A 345 16.08 2.73 16.02
C GLU A 345 14.86 1.99 16.60
N LYS A 346 13.65 2.54 16.50
CA LYS A 346 12.49 2.02 17.24
C LYS A 346 11.32 1.65 16.33
N LEU A 347 10.83 0.41 16.50
CA LEU A 347 9.50 0.03 16.02
C LEU A 347 8.44 0.71 16.90
N VAL A 348 7.61 1.56 16.30
CA VAL A 348 6.57 2.30 17.05
C VAL A 348 5.18 1.71 16.89
N HIS A 349 4.92 1.04 15.80
CA HIS A 349 3.66 0.33 15.57
C HIS A 349 3.84 -0.83 14.59
N HIS A 350 3.10 -1.91 14.79
CA HIS A 350 3.06 -3.05 13.85
C HIS A 350 1.61 -3.43 13.51
N TYR A 351 1.42 -3.85 12.28
CA TYR A 351 0.19 -4.45 11.78
C TYR A 351 0.57 -5.56 10.82
N LEU A 352 0.57 -6.78 11.34
CA LEU A 352 1.14 -7.96 10.69
C LEU A 352 0.15 -8.57 9.70
N ILE A 353 0.65 -9.45 8.85
CA ILE A 353 -0.18 -10.15 7.86
C ILE A 353 -1.33 -10.94 8.53
N LYS A 354 -1.09 -11.54 9.70
CA LYS A 354 -2.11 -12.24 10.48
C LYS A 354 -3.26 -11.32 10.91
N ASN A 355 -2.93 -10.09 11.34
CA ASN A 355 -3.93 -9.08 11.71
C ASN A 355 -4.74 -8.68 10.47
N ALA A 356 -4.06 -8.44 9.35
CA ALA A 356 -4.71 -8.01 8.12
C ALA A 356 -5.64 -9.07 7.53
N ILE A 357 -5.29 -10.36 7.63
CA ILE A 357 -6.17 -11.48 7.25
C ILE A 357 -7.36 -11.58 8.21
N ALA A 358 -7.13 -11.53 9.52
CA ALA A 358 -8.18 -11.59 10.54
C ALA A 358 -9.20 -10.46 10.39
N ASP A 359 -8.73 -9.24 10.04
CA ASP A 359 -9.59 -8.08 9.79
C ASP A 359 -10.26 -8.08 8.42
N GLY A 360 -9.93 -9.05 7.56
CA GLY A 360 -10.42 -9.08 6.19
C GLY A 360 -9.87 -7.93 5.32
N ASN A 361 -8.72 -7.36 5.66
CA ASN A 361 -8.07 -6.30 4.88
C ASN A 361 -7.21 -6.83 3.74
N VAL A 362 -6.76 -8.06 3.85
CA VAL A 362 -6.11 -8.85 2.79
C VAL A 362 -6.60 -10.29 2.86
N LEU A 363 -6.42 -11.03 1.77
CA LEU A 363 -6.78 -12.45 1.69
C LEU A 363 -5.64 -13.33 2.24
N GLY A 364 -5.97 -14.54 2.67
CA GLY A 364 -5.00 -15.59 2.91
C GLY A 364 -4.41 -16.16 1.62
N PHE A 365 -3.52 -17.14 1.76
CA PHE A 365 -2.88 -17.84 0.64
C PHE A 365 -3.26 -19.31 0.61
N ASN A 366 -3.45 -19.83 -0.60
CA ASN A 366 -3.48 -21.26 -0.89
C ASN A 366 -2.19 -21.61 -1.64
N VAL A 367 -1.34 -22.45 -1.06
CA VAL A 367 -0.01 -22.76 -1.60
C VAL A 367 0.05 -24.22 -2.03
N ASP A 368 0.29 -24.44 -3.32
CA ASP A 368 0.52 -25.76 -3.90
C ASP A 368 2.03 -25.95 -4.13
N TYR A 369 2.55 -27.10 -3.72
CA TYR A 369 3.95 -27.47 -3.93
C TYR A 369 4.01 -28.59 -4.99
N VAL A 370 4.68 -28.31 -6.10
CA VAL A 370 4.80 -29.22 -7.23
C VAL A 370 6.22 -29.74 -7.34
N ARG A 371 6.41 -31.04 -7.17
CA ARG A 371 7.72 -31.68 -7.38
C ARG A 371 8.01 -31.72 -8.88
N THR A 372 9.11 -31.10 -9.28
CA THR A 372 9.56 -31.03 -10.70
C THR A 372 10.81 -31.86 -10.97
N ILE A 373 11.43 -32.38 -9.93
CA ILE A 373 12.64 -33.22 -10.00
C ILE A 373 12.38 -34.45 -9.12
N SER A 374 12.61 -35.64 -9.66
CA SER A 374 12.60 -36.88 -8.90
C SER A 374 14.03 -37.16 -8.41
N SER A 375 14.27 -36.98 -7.10
CA SER A 375 15.48 -37.49 -6.48
C SER A 375 15.21 -38.88 -5.88
N THR A 376 16.20 -39.76 -5.96
CA THR A 376 16.17 -41.08 -5.31
C THR A 376 16.43 -40.99 -3.80
N VAL A 377 16.69 -39.79 -3.29
CA VAL A 377 16.93 -39.49 -1.87
C VAL A 377 15.85 -38.49 -1.45
N ASP A 378 15.14 -38.72 -0.35
CA ASP A 378 14.29 -37.75 0.30
C ASP A 378 15.17 -36.61 0.87
N ILE A 379 15.39 -35.58 0.08
CA ILE A 379 16.09 -34.37 0.51
C ILE A 379 15.07 -33.55 1.29
N GLU A 380 14.98 -33.74 2.60
CA GLU A 380 14.20 -32.94 3.51
C GLU A 380 14.84 -31.58 3.84
N ASP A 381 16.13 -31.44 3.62
CA ASP A 381 16.91 -30.24 3.91
C ASP A 381 17.53 -29.60 2.65
N ASP A 382 17.65 -28.28 2.67
CA ASP A 382 18.27 -27.40 1.65
C ASP A 382 19.80 -27.61 1.50
N GLU A 383 20.31 -28.80 1.80
CA GLU A 383 21.72 -29.10 1.55
C GLU A 383 21.98 -29.24 0.05
N GLU A 384 22.85 -28.39 -0.46
CA GLU A 384 23.42 -28.54 -1.80
C GLU A 384 24.06 -29.91 -1.88
N VAL A 385 23.52 -30.79 -2.71
CA VAL A 385 24.18 -32.04 -3.05
C VAL A 385 25.39 -31.66 -3.91
N GLU A 386 26.60 -31.77 -3.38
CA GLU A 386 27.87 -31.33 -3.97
C GLU A 386 28.22 -31.91 -5.36
N ALA A 387 27.34 -32.62 -6.04
CA ALA A 387 27.62 -33.29 -7.30
C ALA A 387 26.62 -33.03 -8.44
N ILE A 388 25.62 -32.16 -8.26
CA ILE A 388 24.65 -31.86 -9.32
C ILE A 388 24.75 -30.35 -9.61
N ASP A 389 25.06 -29.99 -10.87
CA ASP A 389 24.92 -28.62 -11.34
C ASP A 389 23.41 -28.26 -11.32
N THR A 390 23.02 -27.59 -10.23
CA THR A 390 21.63 -27.21 -9.94
C THR A 390 21.06 -26.34 -11.05
N GLU A 391 21.90 -25.58 -11.74
CA GLU A 391 21.47 -24.71 -12.83
C GLU A 391 21.14 -25.51 -14.09
N GLU A 392 21.95 -26.49 -14.47
CA GLU A 392 21.69 -27.35 -15.59
C GLU A 392 20.38 -28.13 -15.42
N VAL A 393 20.13 -28.70 -14.24
CA VAL A 393 18.89 -29.40 -13.90
C VAL A 393 17.66 -28.49 -13.95
N LEU A 394 17.78 -27.26 -13.44
CA LEU A 394 16.68 -26.29 -13.44
C LEU A 394 16.37 -25.76 -14.85
N MET A 395 17.37 -25.72 -15.73
CA MET A 395 17.28 -25.27 -17.11
C MET A 395 16.97 -26.43 -18.08
N ASP A 396 16.73 -27.65 -17.60
CA ASP A 396 16.38 -28.80 -18.43
C ASP A 396 15.10 -28.55 -19.24
N ASP A 397 15.18 -28.81 -20.54
CA ASP A 397 14.10 -28.51 -21.48
C ASP A 397 12.83 -29.35 -21.20
N GLN A 398 13.00 -30.62 -20.77
CA GLN A 398 11.86 -31.48 -20.44
C GLN A 398 11.16 -31.01 -19.16
N ARG A 399 11.94 -30.57 -18.16
CA ARG A 399 11.39 -30.01 -16.93
C ARG A 399 10.56 -28.75 -17.22
N ILE A 400 11.11 -27.80 -17.99
CA ILE A 400 10.41 -26.56 -18.40
C ILE A 400 9.16 -26.88 -19.18
N SER A 401 9.24 -27.80 -20.14
CA SER A 401 8.12 -28.31 -20.94
C SER A 401 6.99 -28.85 -20.06
N ASN A 402 7.33 -29.72 -19.10
CA ASN A 402 6.36 -30.31 -18.16
C ASN A 402 5.68 -29.25 -17.27
N ILE A 403 6.43 -28.25 -16.82
CA ILE A 403 5.87 -27.15 -16.02
C ILE A 403 4.91 -26.30 -16.85
N VAL A 404 5.25 -25.99 -18.11
CA VAL A 404 4.36 -25.26 -19.03
C VAL A 404 3.05 -26.02 -19.25
N ASP A 405 3.13 -27.33 -19.52
CA ASP A 405 1.95 -28.17 -19.68
C ASP A 405 1.09 -28.20 -18.42
N TYR A 406 1.71 -28.31 -17.26
CA TYR A 406 1.02 -28.27 -15.97
C TYR A 406 0.33 -26.91 -15.74
N VAL A 407 1.05 -25.79 -15.96
CA VAL A 407 0.47 -24.44 -15.83
C VAL A 407 -0.72 -24.25 -16.73
N LEU A 408 -0.62 -24.62 -18.02
CA LEU A 408 -1.73 -24.53 -18.98
C LEU A 408 -2.94 -25.35 -18.53
N LYS A 409 -2.72 -26.54 -17.98
CA LYS A 409 -3.77 -27.43 -17.47
C LYS A 409 -4.53 -26.82 -16.29
N ILE A 410 -3.84 -26.15 -15.36
CA ILE A 410 -4.46 -25.64 -14.12
C ILE A 410 -4.89 -24.19 -14.21
N HIS A 411 -4.42 -23.41 -15.20
CA HIS A 411 -4.57 -21.95 -15.25
C HIS A 411 -6.03 -21.51 -15.16
N ASN A 412 -6.91 -22.09 -15.95
CA ASN A 412 -8.34 -21.73 -15.93
C ASN A 412 -8.98 -21.99 -14.56
N SER A 413 -8.64 -23.09 -13.90
CA SER A 413 -9.13 -23.39 -12.53
C SER A 413 -8.59 -22.39 -11.52
N LYS A 414 -7.29 -22.07 -11.54
CA LYS A 414 -6.66 -21.14 -10.61
C LYS A 414 -7.12 -19.70 -10.80
N THR A 415 -7.44 -19.29 -12.03
CA THR A 415 -7.85 -17.92 -12.35
C THR A 415 -9.36 -17.74 -12.47
N ASN A 416 -10.16 -18.73 -12.05
CA ASN A 416 -11.62 -18.71 -12.18
C ASN A 416 -12.06 -18.41 -13.63
N ASN A 417 -11.65 -19.27 -14.55
CA ASN A 417 -11.90 -19.17 -15.99
C ASN A 417 -11.48 -17.80 -16.56
N ARG A 418 -10.25 -17.38 -16.24
CA ARG A 418 -9.61 -16.14 -16.72
C ARG A 418 -10.31 -14.84 -16.25
N ARG A 419 -11.18 -14.94 -15.24
CA ARG A 419 -11.70 -13.76 -14.55
C ARG A 419 -10.59 -13.00 -13.83
N TYR A 420 -9.58 -13.74 -13.40
CA TYR A 420 -8.34 -13.26 -12.79
C TYR A 420 -7.17 -13.63 -13.67
N ASN A 421 -6.00 -13.12 -13.34
CA ASN A 421 -4.78 -13.41 -14.07
C ASN A 421 -3.63 -13.85 -13.16
N ALA A 422 -2.49 -14.13 -13.77
CA ALA A 422 -1.33 -14.66 -13.09
C ALA A 422 -0.04 -13.91 -13.43
N ILE A 423 0.89 -13.92 -12.49
CA ILE A 423 2.31 -13.65 -12.73
C ILE A 423 3.05 -14.98 -12.65
N PHE A 424 4.00 -15.19 -13.53
CA PHE A 424 4.93 -16.31 -13.50
C PHE A 424 6.35 -15.77 -13.28
N THR A 425 6.90 -16.00 -12.10
CA THR A 425 8.25 -15.55 -11.77
C THR A 425 9.25 -16.68 -11.84
N VAL A 426 10.41 -16.39 -12.43
CA VAL A 426 11.51 -17.32 -12.65
C VAL A 426 12.83 -16.76 -12.12
N ARG A 427 13.86 -17.62 -12.02
CA ARG A 427 15.14 -17.29 -11.40
C ARG A 427 15.96 -16.28 -12.21
N SER A 428 16.00 -16.40 -13.54
CA SER A 428 16.90 -15.64 -14.40
C SER A 428 16.27 -15.24 -15.74
N ILE A 429 16.88 -14.30 -16.44
CA ILE A 429 16.46 -13.88 -17.79
C ILE A 429 16.56 -15.07 -18.79
N PRO A 430 17.63 -15.86 -18.86
CA PRO A 430 17.70 -17.02 -19.73
C PRO A 430 16.55 -18.01 -19.48
N MET A 431 16.19 -18.23 -18.22
CA MET A 431 15.07 -19.09 -17.86
C MET A 431 13.73 -18.52 -18.30
N LEU A 432 13.53 -17.19 -18.18
CA LEU A 432 12.34 -16.52 -18.67
C LEU A 432 12.19 -16.68 -20.18
N ILE A 433 13.27 -16.52 -20.93
CA ILE A 433 13.28 -16.68 -22.40
C ILE A 433 12.88 -18.13 -22.77
N LYS A 434 13.44 -19.14 -22.12
CA LYS A 434 13.08 -20.55 -22.35
C LYS A 434 11.59 -20.82 -22.07
N TYR A 435 11.07 -20.33 -20.94
CA TYR A 435 9.64 -20.47 -20.64
C TYR A 435 8.76 -19.76 -21.66
N TYR A 436 9.12 -18.55 -22.07
CA TYR A 436 8.38 -17.82 -23.08
C TYR A 436 8.30 -18.58 -24.39
N ASP A 437 9.45 -19.10 -24.87
CA ASP A 437 9.53 -19.91 -26.10
C ASP A 437 8.72 -21.21 -25.99
N GLU A 438 8.75 -21.84 -24.83
CA GLU A 438 8.01 -23.08 -24.60
C GLU A 438 6.50 -22.83 -24.56
N PHE A 439 6.01 -21.74 -23.97
CA PHE A 439 4.61 -21.33 -24.06
C PHE A 439 4.18 -21.05 -25.53
N LYS A 440 5.03 -20.41 -26.30
CA LYS A 440 4.75 -20.12 -27.72
C LYS A 440 4.58 -21.39 -28.58
N LYS A 441 5.33 -22.46 -28.25
CA LYS A 441 5.20 -23.77 -28.96
C LYS A 441 3.82 -24.41 -28.75
N ARG A 442 3.13 -24.12 -27.65
CA ARG A 442 1.84 -24.74 -27.27
C ARG A 442 0.62 -24.20 -28.04
N ASN A 443 0.80 -23.15 -28.85
CA ASN A 443 -0.29 -22.53 -29.61
C ASN A 443 -1.57 -22.32 -28.76
N THR A 444 -1.40 -21.79 -27.54
CA THR A 444 -2.50 -21.50 -26.61
C THR A 444 -3.22 -20.21 -27.00
N ASP A 445 -4.50 -20.09 -26.63
CA ASP A 445 -5.28 -18.84 -26.74
C ASP A 445 -5.04 -17.85 -25.58
N LEU A 446 -4.18 -18.22 -24.63
CA LEU A 446 -3.79 -17.35 -23.52
C LEU A 446 -2.92 -16.19 -24.01
N LYS A 447 -3.22 -14.99 -23.51
CA LYS A 447 -2.40 -13.80 -23.76
C LYS A 447 -1.24 -13.78 -22.77
N ILE A 448 -0.05 -14.09 -23.26
CA ILE A 448 1.17 -14.24 -22.46
C ILE A 448 2.18 -13.18 -22.91
N ALA A 449 2.75 -12.44 -21.94
CA ALA A 449 3.82 -11.48 -22.19
C ALA A 449 5.01 -11.73 -21.26
N GLY A 450 6.20 -11.33 -21.70
CA GLY A 450 7.41 -11.37 -20.88
C GLY A 450 8.00 -9.98 -20.72
N ILE A 451 8.51 -9.67 -19.53
CA ILE A 451 9.16 -8.39 -19.25
C ILE A 451 10.31 -8.54 -18.26
N PHE A 452 11.43 -7.91 -18.56
CA PHE A 452 12.59 -7.82 -17.67
C PHE A 452 13.36 -6.53 -17.94
N THR A 453 14.16 -6.05 -16.97
CA THR A 453 14.92 -4.80 -17.09
C THR A 453 16.25 -4.99 -17.81
N PHE A 454 16.69 -3.94 -18.51
CA PHE A 454 18.07 -3.81 -18.97
C PHE A 454 18.91 -3.19 -17.86
N GLY A 455 20.06 -3.70 -17.60
CA GLY A 455 21.01 -3.17 -16.65
C GLY A 455 21.42 -4.24 -15.62
N ALA A 456 22.56 -4.01 -14.97
CA ALA A 456 23.06 -4.94 -13.96
C ALA A 456 21.93 -5.27 -12.96
N ASN A 457 21.49 -6.50 -12.99
CA ASN A 457 20.63 -7.03 -11.93
C ASN A 457 21.41 -6.92 -10.61
N GLU A 458 20.68 -6.88 -9.48
CA GLU A 458 21.30 -6.90 -8.14
C GLU A 458 22.30 -8.07 -7.98
N ASP A 459 22.22 -9.08 -8.84
CA ASP A 459 23.08 -10.28 -8.87
C ASP A 459 24.27 -10.18 -9.86
N GLY A 460 24.51 -9.04 -10.51
CA GLY A 460 25.71 -8.77 -11.32
C GLY A 460 25.76 -9.45 -12.70
N GLU A 461 24.66 -10.00 -13.22
CA GLU A 461 24.64 -10.55 -14.57
C GLU A 461 24.69 -9.40 -15.61
N LEU A 462 25.73 -9.40 -16.40
CA LEU A 462 25.93 -8.48 -17.53
C LEU A 462 24.91 -8.80 -18.63
N GLU A 463 24.26 -7.77 -19.17
CA GLU A 463 23.47 -7.88 -20.38
C GLU A 463 24.25 -8.51 -21.52
N THR A 464 23.74 -9.59 -22.07
CA THR A 464 24.20 -10.07 -23.38
C THR A 464 23.31 -9.42 -24.46
N GLU A 465 23.91 -9.14 -25.62
CA GLU A 465 23.18 -8.69 -26.83
C GLU A 465 21.95 -9.56 -27.10
N HIS A 466 22.07 -10.85 -26.81
CA HIS A 466 21.02 -11.87 -26.91
C HIS A 466 19.78 -11.59 -26.01
N SER A 467 19.98 -11.05 -24.81
CA SER A 467 18.85 -10.74 -23.90
C SER A 467 18.01 -9.57 -24.43
N ARG A 468 18.67 -8.55 -25.01
CA ARG A 468 17.97 -7.41 -25.62
C ARG A 468 17.16 -7.83 -26.83
N ASP A 469 17.72 -8.64 -27.71
CA ASP A 469 17.02 -9.16 -28.91
C ASP A 469 15.83 -10.02 -28.53
N SER A 470 15.97 -10.82 -27.48
CA SER A 470 14.88 -11.63 -26.95
C SER A 470 13.74 -10.77 -26.39
N LEU A 471 14.04 -9.70 -25.67
CA LEU A 471 13.02 -8.77 -25.20
C LEU A 471 12.35 -8.03 -26.36
N GLU A 472 13.11 -7.58 -27.36
CA GLU A 472 12.57 -6.92 -28.55
C GLU A 472 11.59 -7.85 -29.28
N ARG A 473 11.90 -9.15 -29.38
CA ARG A 473 11.00 -10.17 -29.92
C ARG A 473 9.71 -10.30 -29.10
N MET A 474 9.81 -10.35 -27.77
CA MET A 474 8.63 -10.40 -26.88
C MET A 474 7.77 -9.14 -27.00
N ILE A 475 8.40 -7.97 -27.10
CA ILE A 475 7.70 -6.70 -27.35
C ILE A 475 7.00 -6.71 -28.70
N LYS A 476 7.62 -7.26 -29.74
CA LYS A 476 7.01 -7.40 -31.08
C LYS A 476 5.77 -8.28 -31.04
N ASP A 477 5.83 -9.40 -30.35
CA ASP A 477 4.67 -10.29 -30.14
C ASP A 477 3.55 -9.57 -29.37
N TYR A 478 3.91 -8.80 -28.34
CA TYR A 478 2.97 -7.98 -27.57
C TYR A 478 2.30 -6.91 -28.45
N ASN A 479 3.08 -6.23 -29.31
CA ASN A 479 2.57 -5.25 -30.25
C ASN A 479 1.52 -5.85 -31.20
N GLN A 480 1.77 -7.06 -31.70
CA GLN A 480 0.80 -7.78 -32.54
C GLN A 480 -0.47 -8.16 -31.75
N MET A 481 -0.31 -8.56 -30.48
CA MET A 481 -1.42 -8.99 -29.62
C MET A 481 -2.38 -7.83 -29.28
N PHE A 482 -1.85 -6.60 -29.13
CA PHE A 482 -2.60 -5.45 -28.62
C PHE A 482 -2.65 -4.25 -29.58
N ASP A 483 -2.21 -4.42 -30.82
CA ASP A 483 -2.11 -3.33 -31.83
C ASP A 483 -1.34 -2.12 -31.27
N LYS A 484 -0.08 -2.35 -30.90
CA LYS A 484 0.83 -1.37 -30.32
C LYS A 484 2.11 -1.27 -31.14
N ASN A 485 2.93 -0.27 -30.81
CA ASN A 485 4.20 -0.03 -31.49
C ASN A 485 5.29 0.35 -30.47
N TYR A 486 5.56 -0.56 -29.53
CA TYR A 486 6.65 -0.40 -28.56
C TYR A 486 7.93 -1.05 -29.06
N SER A 487 9.05 -0.63 -28.49
CA SER A 487 10.38 -1.21 -28.69
C SER A 487 11.18 -1.13 -27.38
N THR A 488 12.34 -1.73 -27.33
CA THR A 488 13.26 -1.58 -26.20
C THR A 488 13.64 -0.13 -25.93
N ASN A 489 13.63 0.75 -26.94
CA ASN A 489 13.87 2.19 -26.78
C ASN A 489 12.69 2.91 -26.09
N THR A 490 11.48 2.37 -26.17
CA THR A 490 10.27 2.89 -25.50
C THR A 490 9.86 2.02 -24.33
N PHE A 491 10.83 1.38 -23.67
CA PHE A 491 10.59 0.41 -22.60
C PHE A 491 9.68 0.94 -21.47
N SER A 492 9.83 2.19 -21.06
CA SER A 492 8.99 2.81 -20.02
C SER A 492 7.51 2.84 -20.41
N ALA A 493 7.20 3.14 -21.68
CA ALA A 493 5.83 3.12 -22.19
C ALA A 493 5.28 1.69 -22.26
N TYR A 494 6.11 0.73 -22.70
CA TYR A 494 5.80 -0.69 -22.69
C TYR A 494 5.48 -1.19 -21.27
N PHE A 495 6.34 -0.89 -20.29
CA PHE A 495 6.12 -1.24 -18.88
C PHE A 495 4.79 -0.69 -18.35
N THR A 496 4.49 0.58 -18.66
CA THR A 496 3.25 1.23 -18.22
C THR A 496 2.01 0.54 -18.81
N ASP A 497 2.05 0.21 -20.11
CA ASP A 497 0.93 -0.47 -20.77
C ASP A 497 0.76 -1.91 -20.27
N VAL A 498 1.84 -2.67 -20.10
CA VAL A 498 1.81 -4.02 -19.50
C VAL A 498 1.20 -3.97 -18.09
N SER A 499 1.62 -3.01 -17.25
CA SER A 499 1.06 -2.81 -15.91
C SER A 499 -0.46 -2.61 -15.96
N LYS A 500 -0.93 -1.78 -16.90
CA LYS A 500 -2.36 -1.51 -17.11
C LYS A 500 -3.10 -2.75 -17.59
N LYS A 501 -2.52 -3.49 -18.53
CA LYS A 501 -3.11 -4.73 -19.07
C LYS A 501 -3.26 -5.81 -17.98
N VAL A 502 -2.27 -5.96 -17.09
CA VAL A 502 -2.37 -6.86 -15.94
C VAL A 502 -3.46 -6.39 -14.97
N LYS A 503 -3.51 -5.10 -14.63
CA LYS A 503 -4.55 -4.56 -13.72
C LYS A 503 -5.97 -4.78 -14.26
N ASN A 504 -6.15 -4.71 -15.59
CA ASN A 504 -7.44 -4.86 -16.27
C ASN A 504 -7.77 -6.31 -16.64
N THR A 505 -6.91 -7.28 -16.34
CA THR A 505 -7.06 -8.69 -16.81
C THR A 505 -7.10 -8.86 -18.33
N GLU A 506 -6.42 -7.99 -19.05
CA GLU A 506 -6.26 -8.10 -20.50
C GLU A 506 -5.06 -8.99 -20.88
N LEU A 507 -4.17 -9.29 -19.93
CA LEU A 507 -3.14 -10.33 -19.98
C LEU A 507 -3.51 -11.47 -19.05
N ASP A 508 -3.33 -12.72 -19.50
CA ASP A 508 -3.58 -13.93 -18.71
C ASP A 508 -2.38 -14.29 -17.82
N ILE A 509 -1.18 -14.28 -18.40
CA ILE A 509 0.08 -14.61 -17.71
C ILE A 509 1.14 -13.58 -18.07
N LEU A 510 1.80 -13.02 -17.04
CA LEU A 510 2.99 -12.18 -17.20
C LEU A 510 4.22 -12.90 -16.66
N LEU A 511 5.21 -13.19 -17.53
CA LEU A 511 6.50 -13.76 -17.13
C LEU A 511 7.45 -12.66 -16.69
N VAL A 512 8.06 -12.84 -15.51
CA VAL A 512 8.97 -11.87 -14.90
C VAL A 512 10.12 -12.57 -14.19
N VAL A 513 11.23 -11.86 -13.97
CA VAL A 513 12.28 -12.29 -13.03
C VAL A 513 12.01 -11.69 -11.66
N ASN A 514 12.14 -10.38 -11.49
CA ASN A 514 11.90 -9.68 -10.22
C ASN A 514 10.88 -8.54 -10.34
N MET A 515 10.61 -8.07 -11.57
CA MET A 515 9.65 -6.99 -11.80
C MET A 515 8.25 -7.42 -11.36
N PHE A 516 7.44 -6.47 -10.91
CA PHE A 516 6.08 -6.68 -10.43
C PHE A 516 5.93 -7.49 -9.12
N LEU A 517 7.00 -8.09 -8.60
CA LEU A 517 6.94 -8.82 -7.33
C LEU A 517 6.91 -7.89 -6.10
N THR A 518 7.36 -6.66 -6.27
CA THR A 518 7.37 -5.64 -5.21
C THR A 518 6.72 -4.35 -5.71
N GLY A 519 5.93 -3.69 -4.85
CA GLY A 519 5.32 -2.39 -5.16
C GLY A 519 4.14 -2.40 -6.13
N PHE A 520 3.90 -3.46 -6.87
CA PHE A 520 2.79 -3.55 -7.82
C PHE A 520 1.46 -3.91 -7.14
N ASP A 521 0.41 -3.16 -7.45
CA ASP A 521 -0.94 -3.38 -6.91
C ASP A 521 -1.95 -3.66 -8.03
N ALA A 522 -2.50 -4.87 -8.04
CA ALA A 522 -3.52 -5.31 -8.98
C ALA A 522 -4.54 -6.21 -8.27
N LYS A 523 -5.76 -5.72 -8.09
CA LYS A 523 -6.81 -6.44 -7.36
C LYS A 523 -7.19 -7.76 -8.03
N ARG A 524 -7.13 -7.81 -9.36
CA ARG A 524 -7.49 -8.99 -10.17
C ARG A 524 -6.35 -9.97 -10.39
N LEU A 525 -5.15 -9.66 -9.93
CA LEU A 525 -4.06 -10.64 -9.86
C LEU A 525 -4.33 -11.59 -8.69
N ASN A 526 -4.64 -12.85 -8.98
CA ASN A 526 -4.96 -13.83 -7.94
C ASN A 526 -4.02 -15.04 -7.92
N THR A 527 -3.17 -15.22 -8.93
CA THR A 527 -2.31 -16.41 -9.05
C THR A 527 -0.85 -16.01 -9.26
N LEU A 528 0.04 -16.69 -8.55
CA LEU A 528 1.49 -16.57 -8.70
C LEU A 528 2.09 -17.97 -8.94
N TYR A 529 2.71 -18.17 -10.10
CA TYR A 529 3.54 -19.32 -10.41
C TYR A 529 4.99 -18.98 -10.05
N VAL A 530 5.66 -19.83 -9.28
CA VAL A 530 6.99 -19.55 -8.72
C VAL A 530 7.96 -20.64 -9.09
N ASP A 531 8.82 -20.41 -10.09
CA ASP A 531 9.95 -21.29 -10.41
C ASP A 531 11.28 -20.61 -10.06
N LYS A 532 11.41 -20.30 -8.80
CA LYS A 532 12.63 -19.79 -8.15
C LYS A 532 12.57 -20.04 -6.65
N ARG A 533 13.72 -19.99 -5.99
CA ARG A 533 13.80 -20.06 -4.53
C ARG A 533 13.52 -18.68 -3.96
N LEU A 534 12.39 -18.51 -3.29
CA LEU A 534 12.05 -17.30 -2.53
C LEU A 534 12.26 -17.60 -1.05
N LYS A 535 12.89 -16.66 -0.33
CA LYS A 535 13.12 -16.75 1.11
C LYS A 535 12.65 -15.47 1.80
N HIS A 536 12.24 -15.60 3.06
CA HIS A 536 11.94 -14.47 3.96
C HIS A 536 11.08 -13.35 3.32
N HIS A 537 11.61 -12.14 3.25
CA HIS A 537 10.88 -10.96 2.78
C HIS A 537 10.46 -11.04 1.31
N ASP A 538 11.30 -11.59 0.42
CA ASP A 538 10.97 -11.73 -1.01
C ASP A 538 9.77 -12.64 -1.21
N LEU A 539 9.70 -13.73 -0.41
CA LEU A 539 8.58 -14.66 -0.43
C LEU A 539 7.26 -13.97 -0.03
N ILE A 540 7.24 -13.31 1.12
CA ILE A 540 6.03 -12.61 1.61
C ILE A 540 5.62 -11.49 0.66
N GLN A 541 6.58 -10.75 0.09
CA GLN A 541 6.28 -9.69 -0.85
C GLN A 541 5.67 -10.21 -2.16
N ALA A 542 6.25 -11.26 -2.74
CA ALA A 542 5.75 -11.87 -3.95
C ALA A 542 4.33 -12.46 -3.75
N PHE A 543 4.14 -13.23 -2.67
CA PHE A 543 2.83 -13.82 -2.34
C PHE A 543 1.77 -12.74 -2.14
N SER A 544 2.13 -11.64 -1.46
CA SER A 544 1.22 -10.52 -1.18
C SER A 544 0.78 -9.74 -2.44
N ARG A 545 1.27 -10.09 -3.63
CA ARG A 545 0.70 -9.55 -4.89
C ARG A 545 -0.67 -10.14 -5.18
N THR A 546 -0.92 -11.38 -4.75
CA THR A 546 -2.15 -12.13 -5.08
C THR A 546 -3.27 -11.94 -4.04
N ASN A 547 -3.00 -11.39 -2.88
CA ASN A 547 -3.92 -11.37 -1.74
C ASN A 547 -4.76 -10.09 -1.60
N ARG A 548 -4.86 -9.28 -2.65
CA ARG A 548 -5.73 -8.11 -2.67
C ARG A 548 -7.19 -8.51 -2.72
N ILE A 549 -8.02 -7.85 -1.91
CA ILE A 549 -9.46 -8.02 -1.94
C ILE A 549 -10.02 -7.41 -3.22
N GLU A 550 -10.89 -8.12 -3.90
CA GLU A 550 -11.64 -7.61 -5.04
C GLU A 550 -13.14 -7.86 -4.85
N THR A 551 -13.55 -9.14 -4.79
CA THR A 551 -14.95 -9.56 -4.58
C THR A 551 -14.98 -10.86 -3.78
N ALA A 552 -16.19 -11.28 -3.36
CA ALA A 552 -16.40 -12.57 -2.70
C ALA A 552 -15.95 -13.78 -3.55
N ASN A 553 -15.80 -13.61 -4.86
CA ASN A 553 -15.35 -14.68 -5.78
C ASN A 553 -13.82 -14.86 -5.76
N LYS A 554 -13.08 -14.05 -5.03
CA LYS A 554 -11.64 -14.19 -4.79
C LYS A 554 -11.39 -14.51 -3.31
N PRO A 555 -11.48 -15.80 -2.91
CA PRO A 555 -11.40 -16.17 -1.50
C PRO A 555 -9.98 -16.12 -0.92
N TYR A 556 -8.94 -16.29 -1.76
CA TYR A 556 -7.53 -16.29 -1.38
C TYR A 556 -6.63 -16.02 -2.59
N GLY A 557 -5.35 -15.74 -2.34
CA GLY A 557 -4.30 -15.75 -3.36
C GLY A 557 -3.82 -17.17 -3.61
N ASN A 558 -3.72 -17.57 -4.88
CA ASN A 558 -3.18 -18.85 -5.29
C ASN A 558 -1.68 -18.76 -5.54
N ILE A 559 -0.90 -19.63 -4.93
CA ILE A 559 0.54 -19.73 -5.12
C ILE A 559 0.86 -21.16 -5.57
N VAL A 560 1.62 -21.30 -6.64
CA VAL A 560 2.08 -22.61 -7.13
C VAL A 560 3.61 -22.59 -7.18
N CYS A 561 4.24 -23.35 -6.30
CA CYS A 561 5.69 -23.38 -6.12
C CYS A 561 6.30 -24.62 -6.82
N PHE A 562 7.32 -24.38 -7.65
CA PHE A 562 8.07 -25.44 -8.36
C PHE A 562 9.48 -25.65 -7.78
N GLN A 563 10.00 -24.68 -7.00
CA GLN A 563 11.31 -24.77 -6.31
C GLN A 563 11.23 -24.40 -4.82
N THR A 564 10.36 -23.46 -4.46
CA THR A 564 10.18 -23.04 -3.05
C THR A 564 9.46 -24.15 -2.29
N ASN A 565 10.06 -24.64 -1.23
CA ASN A 565 9.50 -25.73 -0.41
C ASN A 565 8.60 -25.22 0.72
N LYS A 566 7.88 -26.13 1.38
CA LYS A 566 6.98 -25.80 2.48
C LYS A 566 7.71 -25.19 3.67
N LYS A 567 8.92 -25.69 4.00
CA LYS A 567 9.72 -25.19 5.12
C LYS A 567 10.07 -23.71 4.93
N ALA A 568 10.53 -23.31 3.73
CA ALA A 568 10.82 -21.90 3.43
C ALA A 568 9.59 -21.00 3.56
N VAL A 569 8.40 -21.48 3.19
CA VAL A 569 7.14 -20.75 3.36
C VAL A 569 6.77 -20.64 4.84
N ASP A 570 6.82 -21.74 5.58
CA ASP A 570 6.50 -21.78 7.02
C ASP A 570 7.47 -20.88 7.81
N ASP A 571 8.76 -20.90 7.53
CA ASP A 571 9.78 -20.05 8.16
C ASP A 571 9.53 -18.56 7.85
N ALA A 572 9.19 -18.21 6.62
CA ALA A 572 8.85 -16.84 6.25
C ALA A 572 7.56 -16.37 6.95
N VAL A 573 6.51 -17.21 6.96
CA VAL A 573 5.26 -16.90 7.65
C VAL A 573 5.51 -16.74 9.16
N LYS A 574 6.30 -17.61 9.76
CA LYS A 574 6.68 -17.52 11.18
C LYS A 574 7.41 -16.21 11.47
N LEU A 575 8.42 -15.84 10.67
CA LEU A 575 9.22 -14.63 10.86
C LEU A 575 8.38 -13.35 10.79
N PHE A 576 7.38 -13.30 9.90
CA PHE A 576 6.56 -12.09 9.67
C PHE A 576 5.17 -12.14 10.33
N SER A 577 4.91 -13.14 11.17
CA SER A 577 3.66 -13.25 11.94
C SER A 577 3.84 -13.23 13.46
N LEU A 578 5.07 -13.15 13.94
CA LEU A 578 5.40 -13.19 15.38
C LEU A 578 5.00 -11.92 16.11
#